data_a2570d6462e29553b352df21ab3ad537
#
_entry.id   a2570d6462e29553b352df21ab3ad537
#
_cell.length_a   1.000
_cell.length_b   1.000
_cell.length_c   1.000
_cell.angle_alpha   90.00
_cell.angle_beta   90.00
_cell.angle_gamma   90.00
#
_symmetry.space_group_name_H-M   'P 1'
#
loop_
_entity.id
_entity.type
_entity.pdbx_description
1 polymer ?
#
loop_
_entity_poly.entity_id
_entity_poly.type
_entity_poly.pdbx_seq_one_letter_code
_entity_poly.pdbx_strand_id
1 'polypeptide(L)'
;MLLVDDRENPKVVNKLLMRMGENNVKVCRMVSADYAMGTWGVEAKEINDLYRSILGIGRSRTVVSQLRDLQDNYENPVLVVYGTKLKPWVATGRPSAKQIAMEMARMKKVNTQFKMTFHQRFPKIKYMELTTMNEFIEWLVVNHTQLGMAFSNHGSEQQKAIKKGEFDPRVAFLSSVKGVTPKMAEDLLVEFGSIPKLLRLRTTQKAVMAVRGVGRQRAQDILALRDNLKDNPLKNT
;
A
#
# COMPACT_ATOMS: atom_id res chain seq x y z
N MET A 1 0.85 -16.07 -8.33
CA MET A 1 0.74 -15.91 -6.85
C MET A 1 0.07 -14.58 -6.55
N LEU A 2 -0.92 -14.56 -5.67
CA LEU A 2 -1.55 -13.35 -5.12
C LEU A 2 -0.77 -12.92 -3.88
N LEU A 3 -0.27 -11.70 -3.86
CA LEU A 3 0.29 -11.07 -2.66
C LEU A 3 -0.80 -10.29 -1.94
N VAL A 4 -0.86 -10.38 -0.62
CA VAL A 4 -1.83 -9.71 0.24
C VAL A 4 -1.08 -8.98 1.35
N ASP A 5 -1.39 -7.70 1.56
CA ASP A 5 -0.79 -6.93 2.65
C ASP A 5 -1.17 -7.52 4.02
N ASP A 6 -0.21 -7.63 4.93
CA ASP A 6 -0.41 -8.22 6.27
C ASP A 6 -1.31 -7.37 7.19
N ARG A 7 -1.64 -6.14 6.77
CA ARG A 7 -2.57 -5.23 7.47
C ARG A 7 -4.03 -5.40 7.03
N GLU A 8 -4.26 -6.25 6.02
CA GLU A 8 -5.59 -6.45 5.47
C GLU A 8 -6.52 -7.22 6.43
N ASN A 9 -7.82 -7.08 6.19
CA ASN A 9 -8.84 -7.71 7.02
C ASN A 9 -8.65 -9.24 7.08
N PRO A 10 -8.39 -9.84 8.26
CA PRO A 10 -8.17 -11.28 8.38
C PRO A 10 -9.29 -12.14 7.78
N LYS A 11 -10.54 -11.64 7.78
CA LYS A 11 -11.67 -12.37 7.16
C LYS A 11 -11.51 -12.48 5.64
N VAL A 12 -10.94 -11.46 4.99
CA VAL A 12 -10.65 -11.49 3.54
C VAL A 12 -9.50 -12.43 3.28
N VAL A 13 -8.41 -12.30 4.04
CA VAL A 13 -7.21 -13.15 3.93
C VAL A 13 -7.59 -14.64 4.07
N ASN A 14 -8.33 -14.99 5.13
CA ASN A 14 -8.74 -16.38 5.36
C ASN A 14 -9.63 -16.92 4.22
N LYS A 15 -10.56 -16.12 3.70
CA LYS A 15 -11.38 -16.54 2.57
C LYS A 15 -10.55 -16.75 1.29
N LEU A 16 -9.56 -15.91 1.02
CA LEU A 16 -8.65 -16.08 -0.10
C LEU A 16 -7.82 -17.36 0.04
N LEU A 17 -7.25 -17.62 1.23
CA LEU A 17 -6.52 -18.85 1.52
C LEU A 17 -7.41 -20.09 1.34
N MET A 18 -8.64 -20.07 1.85
CA MET A 18 -9.59 -21.18 1.69
C MET A 18 -9.96 -21.45 0.22
N ARG A 19 -10.06 -20.41 -0.62
CA ARG A 19 -10.50 -20.56 -2.02
C ARG A 19 -9.37 -20.84 -2.98
N MET A 20 -8.20 -20.32 -2.74
CA MET A 20 -7.06 -20.38 -3.66
C MET A 20 -5.98 -21.36 -3.19
N GLY A 21 -5.98 -21.72 -1.91
CA GLY A 21 -4.92 -22.50 -1.28
C GLY A 21 -3.67 -21.68 -0.93
N GLU A 22 -2.92 -22.15 0.06
CA GLU A 22 -1.73 -21.47 0.58
C GLU A 22 -0.62 -21.28 -0.47
N ASN A 23 -0.52 -22.18 -1.45
CA ASN A 23 0.47 -22.08 -2.51
C ASN A 23 0.21 -20.92 -3.50
N ASN A 24 -1.00 -20.38 -3.53
CA ASN A 24 -1.40 -19.31 -4.46
C ASN A 24 -1.55 -17.95 -3.78
N VAL A 25 -1.50 -17.90 -2.44
CA VAL A 25 -1.65 -16.67 -1.65
C VAL A 25 -0.47 -16.50 -0.72
N LYS A 26 0.20 -15.37 -0.77
CA LYS A 26 1.28 -15.00 0.14
C LYS A 26 0.93 -13.72 0.88
N VAL A 27 0.84 -13.82 2.20
CA VAL A 27 0.65 -12.66 3.07
C VAL A 27 2.01 -12.06 3.42
N CYS A 28 2.21 -10.77 3.13
CA CYS A 28 3.46 -10.07 3.39
C CYS A 28 3.23 -8.56 3.52
N ARG A 29 4.16 -7.85 4.14
CA ARG A 29 4.11 -6.39 4.19
C ARG A 29 4.28 -5.80 2.80
N MET A 30 3.32 -5.00 2.35
CA MET A 30 3.36 -4.30 1.07
C MET A 30 3.52 -2.78 1.27
N VAL A 31 4.16 -2.12 0.30
CA VAL A 31 4.49 -0.69 0.40
C VAL A 31 3.35 0.17 -0.14
N SER A 32 2.69 -0.24 -1.22
CA SER A 32 1.85 0.64 -2.02
C SER A 32 0.55 0.03 -2.55
N ALA A 33 0.21 -1.19 -2.15
CA ALA A 33 -1.04 -1.85 -2.53
C ALA A 33 -1.57 -2.71 -1.39
N ASP A 34 -2.85 -3.01 -1.38
CA ASP A 34 -3.46 -3.97 -0.46
C ASP A 34 -3.34 -5.40 -1.02
N TYR A 35 -3.39 -5.53 -2.37
CA TYR A 35 -3.21 -6.81 -3.08
C TYR A 35 -2.38 -6.61 -4.34
N ALA A 36 -1.59 -7.62 -4.74
CA ALA A 36 -0.85 -7.58 -6.00
C ALA A 36 -0.85 -8.93 -6.73
N MET A 37 -0.96 -8.88 -8.06
CA MET A 37 -0.98 -10.02 -8.96
C MET A 37 -0.15 -9.70 -10.20
N GLY A 38 1.09 -10.20 -10.27
CA GLY A 38 2.00 -9.83 -11.36
C GLY A 38 2.22 -8.32 -11.42
N THR A 39 1.88 -7.69 -12.55
CA THR A 39 1.98 -6.23 -12.75
C THR A 39 0.79 -5.44 -12.21
N TRP A 40 -0.20 -6.11 -11.65
CA TRP A 40 -1.40 -5.48 -11.09
C TRP A 40 -1.21 -5.15 -9.62
N GLY A 41 -1.49 -3.90 -9.27
CA GLY A 41 -1.62 -3.45 -7.89
C GLY A 41 -3.06 -3.03 -7.61
N VAL A 42 -3.61 -3.50 -6.50
CA VAL A 42 -5.00 -3.25 -6.12
C VAL A 42 -5.03 -2.56 -4.77
N GLU A 43 -5.64 -1.39 -4.72
CA GLU A 43 -6.08 -0.73 -3.51
C GLU A 43 -7.56 -1.03 -3.31
N ALA A 44 -7.94 -1.59 -2.17
CA ALA A 44 -9.31 -1.98 -1.88
C ALA A 44 -9.90 -1.12 -0.76
N LYS A 45 -11.09 -0.57 -0.96
CA LYS A 45 -11.75 0.28 0.03
C LYS A 45 -13.21 -0.11 0.21
N GLU A 46 -13.59 -0.37 1.45
CA GLU A 46 -15.02 -0.36 1.80
C GLU A 46 -15.55 1.09 1.66
N ILE A 47 -16.77 1.27 1.19
CA ILE A 47 -17.30 2.59 0.81
C ILE A 47 -17.28 3.62 1.95
N ASN A 48 -17.44 3.19 3.21
CA ASN A 48 -17.35 4.08 4.36
C ASN A 48 -15.90 4.44 4.70
N ASP A 49 -14.97 3.52 4.45
CA ASP A 49 -13.53 3.75 4.61
C ASP A 49 -12.99 4.64 3.50
N LEU A 50 -13.53 4.55 2.29
CA LEU A 50 -13.23 5.49 1.20
C LEU A 50 -13.58 6.91 1.63
N TYR A 51 -14.79 7.14 2.13
CA TYR A 51 -15.23 8.46 2.61
C TYR A 51 -14.28 9.05 3.66
N ARG A 52 -13.94 8.26 4.69
CA ARG A 52 -12.99 8.69 5.74
C ARG A 52 -11.62 9.01 5.17
N SER A 53 -11.15 8.19 4.24
CA SER A 53 -9.82 8.34 3.62
C SER A 53 -9.75 9.55 2.68
N ILE A 54 -10.85 9.90 1.99
CA ILE A 54 -10.95 11.14 1.20
C ILE A 54 -10.81 12.37 2.10
N LEU A 55 -11.45 12.35 3.27
CA LEU A 55 -11.43 13.46 4.23
C LEU A 55 -10.21 13.44 5.16
N GLY A 56 -9.36 12.41 5.11
CA GLY A 56 -8.21 12.27 6.00
C GLY A 56 -8.59 12.03 7.48
N ILE A 57 -9.80 11.54 7.76
CA ILE A 57 -10.29 11.35 9.12
C ILE A 57 -9.62 10.11 9.75
N GLY A 58 -8.90 10.34 10.86
CA GLY A 58 -8.31 9.27 11.68
C GLY A 58 -7.22 8.44 11.00
N ARG A 59 -6.63 8.93 9.91
CA ARG A 59 -5.59 8.20 9.15
C ARG A 59 -4.38 9.08 8.87
N SER A 60 -3.20 8.47 8.92
CA SER A 60 -1.93 9.11 8.55
C SER A 60 -1.78 9.32 7.04
N ARG A 61 -2.49 8.54 6.22
CA ARG A 61 -2.45 8.60 4.75
C ARG A 61 -3.85 8.72 4.17
N THR A 62 -4.00 9.67 3.24
CA THR A 62 -5.24 9.85 2.48
C THR A 62 -5.32 8.87 1.30
N VAL A 63 -6.52 8.61 0.79
CA VAL A 63 -6.67 7.80 -0.43
C VAL A 63 -5.88 8.39 -1.61
N VAL A 64 -5.78 9.72 -1.68
CA VAL A 64 -5.02 10.39 -2.75
C VAL A 64 -3.54 10.03 -2.72
N SER A 65 -2.92 9.99 -1.52
CA SER A 65 -1.52 9.57 -1.41
C SER A 65 -1.33 8.08 -1.71
N GLN A 66 -2.26 7.23 -1.27
CA GLN A 66 -2.23 5.79 -1.55
C GLN A 66 -2.33 5.52 -3.07
N LEU A 67 -3.24 6.23 -3.76
CA LEU A 67 -3.43 6.06 -5.20
C LEU A 67 -2.23 6.57 -6.03
N ARG A 68 -1.56 7.63 -5.57
CA ARG A 68 -0.31 8.07 -6.21
C ARG A 68 0.78 7.00 -6.09
N ASP A 69 0.99 6.47 -4.88
CA ASP A 69 1.96 5.41 -4.68
C ASP A 69 1.60 4.15 -5.48
N LEU A 70 0.32 3.81 -5.59
CA LEU A 70 -0.15 2.70 -6.39
C LEU A 70 0.18 2.89 -7.88
N GLN A 71 -0.11 4.10 -8.43
CA GLN A 71 0.15 4.44 -9.82
C GLN A 71 1.64 4.46 -10.18
N ASP A 72 2.49 4.81 -9.21
CA ASP A 72 3.94 4.91 -9.41
C ASP A 72 4.63 3.55 -9.32
N ASN A 73 4.01 2.57 -8.66
CA ASN A 73 4.62 1.25 -8.40
C ASN A 73 4.06 0.10 -9.25
N TYR A 74 2.90 0.28 -9.91
CA TYR A 74 2.27 -0.79 -10.68
C TYR A 74 1.92 -0.32 -12.10
N GLU A 75 2.10 -1.22 -13.07
CA GLU A 75 1.73 -0.97 -14.47
C GLU A 75 0.22 -0.97 -14.66
N ASN A 76 -0.48 -1.80 -13.91
CA ASN A 76 -1.93 -1.96 -13.95
C ASN A 76 -2.55 -1.65 -12.58
N PRO A 77 -2.55 -0.37 -12.15
CA PRO A 77 -3.13 0.02 -10.87
C PRO A 77 -4.66 -0.02 -10.93
N VAL A 78 -5.29 -0.54 -9.87
CA VAL A 78 -6.75 -0.64 -9.74
C VAL A 78 -7.18 -0.15 -8.37
N LEU A 79 -8.18 0.73 -8.32
CA LEU A 79 -8.94 1.02 -7.11
C LEU A 79 -10.24 0.23 -7.16
N VAL A 80 -10.44 -0.65 -6.20
CA VAL A 80 -11.70 -1.36 -6.01
C VAL A 80 -12.42 -0.78 -4.79
N VAL A 81 -13.64 -0.30 -5.01
CA VAL A 81 -14.53 0.16 -3.94
C VAL A 81 -15.64 -0.87 -3.77
N TYR A 82 -15.83 -1.39 -2.56
CA TYR A 82 -16.89 -2.37 -2.31
C TYR A 82 -17.82 -1.94 -1.19
N GLY A 83 -19.06 -2.45 -1.25
CA GLY A 83 -20.12 -2.09 -0.32
C GLY A 83 -21.03 -0.97 -0.84
N THR A 84 -22.31 -1.06 -0.48
CA THR A 84 -23.34 -0.11 -0.94
C THR A 84 -23.97 0.68 0.21
N LYS A 85 -23.84 0.19 1.45
CA LYS A 85 -24.48 0.79 2.61
C LYS A 85 -23.59 1.85 3.24
N LEU A 86 -23.96 3.10 3.06
CA LEU A 86 -23.34 4.21 3.78
C LEU A 86 -23.79 4.18 5.23
N LYS A 87 -22.82 4.23 6.15
CA LYS A 87 -23.05 4.33 7.60
C LYS A 87 -22.58 5.70 8.05
N PRO A 88 -23.49 6.59 8.50
CA PRO A 88 -23.12 7.91 8.94
C PRO A 88 -22.14 7.81 10.11
N TRP A 89 -21.03 8.53 10.01
CA TRP A 89 -20.08 8.64 11.09
C TRP A 89 -20.41 9.87 11.92
N VAL A 90 -20.76 9.63 13.18
CA VAL A 90 -21.04 10.71 14.14
C VAL A 90 -20.04 10.56 15.29
N ALA A 91 -19.30 11.63 15.55
CA ALA A 91 -18.11 11.60 16.41
C ALA A 91 -18.36 11.19 17.86
N THR A 92 -19.52 11.51 18.44
CA THR A 92 -19.85 11.19 19.84
C THR A 92 -21.37 11.32 20.11
N GLY A 93 -21.89 10.48 21.01
CA GLY A 93 -23.25 10.56 21.52
C GLY A 93 -24.32 9.85 20.66
N ARG A 94 -25.58 10.07 20.99
CA ARG A 94 -26.75 9.62 20.21
C ARG A 94 -27.09 10.70 19.18
N PRO A 95 -26.77 10.51 17.88
CA PRO A 95 -27.07 11.53 16.89
C PRO A 95 -28.58 11.68 16.69
N SER A 96 -29.01 12.92 16.47
CA SER A 96 -30.42 13.19 16.05
C SER A 96 -30.63 12.69 14.61
N ALA A 97 -31.88 12.43 14.26
CA ALA A 97 -32.25 12.03 12.88
C ALA A 97 -31.77 13.08 11.84
N LYS A 98 -31.80 14.36 12.20
CA LYS A 98 -31.31 15.46 11.35
C LYS A 98 -29.80 15.37 11.11
N GLN A 99 -29.01 15.10 12.15
CA GLN A 99 -27.54 14.93 12.02
C GLN A 99 -27.19 13.72 11.16
N ILE A 100 -27.91 12.60 11.34
CA ILE A 100 -27.75 11.41 10.50
C ILE A 100 -28.04 11.73 9.03
N ALA A 101 -29.16 12.41 8.75
CA ALA A 101 -29.54 12.78 7.39
C ALA A 101 -28.52 13.73 6.74
N MET A 102 -28.03 14.73 7.47
CA MET A 102 -27.01 15.66 7.00
C MET A 102 -25.70 14.93 6.66
N GLU A 103 -25.23 14.04 7.54
CA GLU A 103 -23.99 13.28 7.30
C GLU A 103 -24.14 12.31 6.12
N MET A 104 -25.29 11.65 5.99
CA MET A 104 -25.57 10.81 4.82
C MET A 104 -25.54 11.61 3.50
N ALA A 105 -26.13 12.81 3.47
CA ALA A 105 -26.08 13.69 2.32
C ALA A 105 -24.65 14.13 1.99
N ARG A 106 -23.85 14.47 3.02
CA ARG A 106 -22.44 14.81 2.88
C ARG A 106 -21.63 13.64 2.32
N MET A 107 -21.79 12.43 2.86
CA MET A 107 -21.12 11.23 2.39
C MET A 107 -21.42 10.95 0.90
N LYS A 108 -22.70 11.02 0.51
CA LYS A 108 -23.11 10.87 -0.88
C LYS A 108 -22.43 11.90 -1.77
N LYS A 109 -22.48 13.18 -1.40
CA LYS A 109 -21.86 14.29 -2.15
C LYS A 109 -20.36 14.07 -2.34
N VAL A 110 -19.62 13.75 -1.27
CA VAL A 110 -18.16 13.55 -1.31
C VAL A 110 -17.82 12.36 -2.20
N ASN A 111 -18.50 11.23 -2.03
CA ASN A 111 -18.25 10.04 -2.86
C ASN A 111 -18.59 10.32 -4.34
N THR A 112 -19.69 11.00 -4.64
CA THR A 112 -20.05 11.37 -6.02
C THR A 112 -19.00 12.30 -6.63
N GLN A 113 -18.56 13.34 -5.92
CA GLN A 113 -17.52 14.25 -6.40
C GLN A 113 -16.20 13.53 -6.64
N PHE A 114 -15.80 12.60 -5.75
CA PHE A 114 -14.61 11.79 -5.93
C PHE A 114 -14.69 10.95 -7.21
N LYS A 115 -15.81 10.25 -7.44
CA LYS A 115 -16.03 9.47 -8.66
C LYS A 115 -15.95 10.32 -9.93
N MET A 116 -16.66 11.45 -9.96
CA MET A 116 -16.72 12.34 -11.13
C MET A 116 -15.35 12.90 -11.52
N THR A 117 -14.48 13.14 -10.54
CA THR A 117 -13.13 13.70 -10.78
C THR A 117 -12.04 12.64 -10.82
N PHE A 118 -12.36 11.37 -10.56
CA PHE A 118 -11.39 10.29 -10.40
C PHE A 118 -10.48 10.14 -11.62
N HIS A 119 -11.05 9.95 -12.80
CA HIS A 119 -10.28 9.72 -14.02
C HIS A 119 -9.45 10.93 -14.46
N GLN A 120 -9.88 12.14 -14.12
CA GLN A 120 -9.09 13.35 -14.37
C GLN A 120 -7.85 13.40 -13.46
N ARG A 121 -8.00 12.95 -12.21
CA ARG A 121 -6.94 12.98 -11.19
C ARG A 121 -5.99 11.78 -11.26
N PHE A 122 -6.52 10.63 -11.71
CA PHE A 122 -5.81 9.34 -11.75
C PHE A 122 -6.08 8.62 -13.08
N PRO A 123 -5.59 9.15 -14.21
CA PRO A 123 -5.93 8.63 -15.54
C PRO A 123 -5.40 7.19 -15.78
N LYS A 124 -4.37 6.77 -15.06
CA LYS A 124 -3.79 5.42 -15.18
C LYS A 124 -4.52 4.38 -14.33
N ILE A 125 -5.26 4.80 -13.30
CA ILE A 125 -5.89 3.87 -12.36
C ILE A 125 -7.26 3.46 -12.87
N LYS A 126 -7.48 2.15 -12.97
CA LYS A 126 -8.80 1.60 -13.23
C LYS A 126 -9.66 1.72 -11.98
N TYR A 127 -10.86 2.25 -12.11
CA TYR A 127 -11.83 2.37 -11.02
C TYR A 127 -12.91 1.30 -11.16
N MET A 128 -13.16 0.55 -10.10
CA MET A 128 -14.17 -0.52 -10.07
C MET A 128 -15.03 -0.41 -8.81
N GLU A 129 -16.33 -0.65 -8.96
CA GLU A 129 -17.26 -0.75 -7.84
C GLU A 129 -17.88 -2.13 -7.78
N LEU A 130 -17.92 -2.67 -6.57
CA LEU A 130 -18.53 -3.97 -6.27
C LEU A 130 -19.51 -3.80 -5.12
N THR A 131 -20.57 -4.61 -5.11
CA THR A 131 -21.63 -4.41 -4.11
C THR A 131 -21.29 -5.03 -2.76
N THR A 132 -20.44 -6.06 -2.75
CA THR A 132 -20.11 -6.79 -1.53
C THR A 132 -18.61 -7.16 -1.45
N MET A 133 -18.16 -7.42 -0.23
CA MET A 133 -16.84 -8.00 0.01
C MET A 133 -16.68 -9.37 -0.68
N ASN A 134 -17.75 -10.17 -0.79
CA ASN A 134 -17.67 -11.46 -1.45
C ASN A 134 -17.43 -11.31 -2.96
N GLU A 135 -18.09 -10.37 -3.62
CA GLU A 135 -17.80 -10.04 -5.02
C GLU A 135 -16.36 -9.56 -5.22
N PHE A 136 -15.84 -8.80 -4.28
CA PHE A 136 -14.42 -8.40 -4.31
C PHE A 136 -13.48 -9.61 -4.24
N ILE A 137 -13.75 -10.56 -3.35
CA ILE A 137 -12.96 -11.79 -3.24
C ILE A 137 -13.07 -12.62 -4.53
N GLU A 138 -14.28 -12.79 -5.08
CA GLU A 138 -14.49 -13.47 -6.37
C GLU A 138 -13.69 -12.79 -7.49
N TRP A 139 -13.75 -11.47 -7.54
CA TRP A 139 -13.00 -10.70 -8.53
C TRP A 139 -11.49 -10.95 -8.43
N LEU A 140 -10.93 -10.99 -7.22
CA LEU A 140 -9.50 -11.32 -7.02
C LEU A 140 -9.19 -12.75 -7.50
N VAL A 141 -10.01 -13.74 -7.14
CA VAL A 141 -9.82 -15.13 -7.52
C VAL A 141 -9.88 -15.30 -9.04
N VAL A 142 -10.89 -14.74 -9.70
CA VAL A 142 -11.07 -14.82 -11.15
C VAL A 142 -9.90 -14.16 -11.89
N ASN A 143 -9.52 -12.96 -11.49
CA ASN A 143 -8.41 -12.26 -12.14
C ASN A 143 -7.07 -12.96 -11.91
N HIS A 144 -6.81 -13.48 -10.72
CA HIS A 144 -5.61 -14.27 -10.46
C HIS A 144 -5.55 -15.51 -11.37
N THR A 145 -6.68 -16.22 -11.54
CA THR A 145 -6.76 -17.41 -12.41
C THR A 145 -6.53 -17.03 -13.87
N GLN A 146 -7.18 -15.98 -14.36
CA GLN A 146 -7.03 -15.51 -15.74
C GLN A 146 -5.62 -15.02 -16.04
N LEU A 147 -5.01 -14.26 -15.12
CA LEU A 147 -3.61 -13.86 -15.24
C LEU A 147 -2.67 -15.07 -15.22
N GLY A 148 -2.93 -16.06 -14.36
CA GLY A 148 -2.17 -17.32 -14.33
C GLY A 148 -2.24 -18.06 -15.66
N MET A 149 -3.40 -18.11 -16.31
CA MET A 149 -3.58 -18.71 -17.65
C MET A 149 -2.85 -17.91 -18.73
N ALA A 150 -2.92 -16.59 -18.69
CA ALA A 150 -2.19 -15.71 -19.62
C ALA A 150 -0.67 -15.89 -19.48
N PHE A 151 -0.16 -16.05 -18.26
CA PHE A 151 1.26 -16.26 -17.98
C PHE A 151 1.76 -17.64 -18.39
N SER A 152 0.93 -18.68 -18.30
CA SER A 152 1.30 -20.02 -18.78
C SER A 152 1.50 -20.10 -20.30
N ASN A 153 0.83 -19.21 -21.04
CA ASN A 153 0.93 -19.12 -22.50
C ASN A 153 2.05 -18.19 -23.00
N HIS A 154 2.64 -17.35 -22.13
CA HIS A 154 3.70 -16.38 -22.47
C HIS A 154 4.92 -16.47 -21.55
N GLY A 155 5.31 -17.68 -21.19
CA GLY A 155 6.26 -18.02 -20.11
C GLY A 155 7.70 -17.51 -20.20
N SER A 156 8.05 -16.49 -20.99
CA SER A 156 9.44 -16.02 -21.05
C SER A 156 9.63 -14.49 -20.96
N GLU A 157 8.68 -13.68 -21.36
CA GLU A 157 8.89 -12.22 -21.42
C GLU A 157 8.58 -11.50 -20.12
N GLN A 158 7.67 -12.03 -19.30
CA GLN A 158 7.23 -11.34 -18.07
C GLN A 158 8.14 -11.60 -16.86
N GLN A 159 8.93 -12.68 -16.85
CA GLN A 159 10.01 -12.81 -15.87
C GLN A 159 11.08 -11.72 -16.05
N LYS A 160 11.18 -11.11 -17.25
CA LYS A 160 12.06 -9.97 -17.49
C LYS A 160 11.49 -8.64 -16.98
N ALA A 161 10.16 -8.49 -16.93
CA ALA A 161 9.50 -7.28 -16.40
C ALA A 161 9.57 -7.23 -14.86
N ILE A 162 9.46 -8.37 -14.18
CA ILE A 162 9.67 -8.47 -12.73
C ILE A 162 11.15 -8.18 -12.36
N LYS A 163 12.09 -8.48 -13.26
CA LYS A 163 13.51 -8.14 -13.08
C LYS A 163 13.83 -6.66 -13.32
N LYS A 164 12.92 -5.88 -13.92
CA LYS A 164 13.14 -4.45 -14.17
C LYS A 164 12.78 -3.55 -13.00
N GLY A 165 12.01 -4.05 -12.04
CA GLY A 165 11.93 -3.49 -10.71
C GLY A 165 12.78 -4.34 -9.77
N GLU A 166 14.11 -4.28 -9.93
CA GLU A 166 14.99 -4.93 -8.97
C GLU A 166 14.60 -4.47 -7.58
N PHE A 167 13.96 -5.39 -6.85
CA PHE A 167 13.74 -5.23 -5.42
C PHE A 167 15.13 -5.19 -4.79
N ASP A 168 15.65 -3.98 -4.66
CA ASP A 168 16.91 -3.79 -3.95
C ASP A 168 16.65 -4.06 -2.45
N PRO A 169 17.17 -5.18 -1.91
CA PRO A 169 16.95 -5.52 -0.50
C PRO A 169 17.45 -4.42 0.45
N ARG A 170 18.38 -3.57 -0.02
CA ARG A 170 18.90 -2.41 0.72
C ARG A 170 17.83 -1.32 0.84
N VAL A 171 17.04 -1.09 -0.23
CA VAL A 171 15.90 -0.16 -0.22
C VAL A 171 14.85 -0.68 0.76
N ALA A 172 14.51 -1.97 0.72
CA ALA A 172 13.56 -2.57 1.65
C ALA A 172 14.01 -2.45 3.11
N PHE A 173 15.29 -2.73 3.37
CA PHE A 173 15.87 -2.59 4.71
C PHE A 173 15.74 -1.15 5.25
N LEU A 174 16.11 -0.15 4.46
CA LEU A 174 15.98 1.25 4.88
C LEU A 174 14.53 1.70 5.00
N SER A 175 13.65 1.20 4.16
CA SER A 175 12.20 1.49 4.21
C SER A 175 11.49 0.85 5.40
N SER A 176 12.11 -0.09 6.10
CA SER A 176 11.59 -0.63 7.37
C SER A 176 11.62 0.41 8.51
N VAL A 177 12.44 1.45 8.38
CA VAL A 177 12.48 2.56 9.35
C VAL A 177 11.22 3.41 9.19
N LYS A 178 10.55 3.69 10.30
CA LYS A 178 9.30 4.46 10.33
C LYS A 178 9.43 5.79 9.61
N GLY A 179 8.62 5.98 8.58
CA GLY A 179 8.56 7.23 7.80
C GLY A 179 9.63 7.36 6.70
N VAL A 180 10.48 6.36 6.50
CA VAL A 180 11.38 6.29 5.33
C VAL A 180 10.63 5.64 4.18
N THR A 181 10.46 6.39 3.09
CA THR A 181 9.84 5.88 1.85
C THR A 181 10.88 5.16 0.99
N PRO A 182 10.50 4.28 0.04
CA PRO A 182 11.43 3.66 -0.90
C PRO A 182 12.27 4.70 -1.65
N LYS A 183 11.67 5.81 -2.08
CA LYS A 183 12.38 6.89 -2.75
C LYS A 183 13.46 7.54 -1.86
N MET A 184 13.14 7.78 -0.59
CA MET A 184 14.13 8.27 0.38
C MET A 184 15.24 7.25 0.61
N ALA A 185 14.92 5.96 0.65
CA ALA A 185 15.90 4.89 0.77
C ALA A 185 16.84 4.83 -0.42
N GLU A 186 16.30 4.97 -1.65
CA GLU A 186 17.11 5.09 -2.87
C GLU A 186 18.02 6.32 -2.82
N ASP A 187 17.48 7.49 -2.47
CA ASP A 187 18.24 8.73 -2.38
C ASP A 187 19.36 8.62 -1.32
N LEU A 188 19.11 7.96 -0.20
CA LEU A 188 20.12 7.63 0.81
C LEU A 188 21.21 6.70 0.25
N LEU A 189 20.82 5.66 -0.51
CA LEU A 189 21.78 4.74 -1.12
C LEU A 189 22.62 5.42 -2.21
N VAL A 190 22.04 6.35 -2.97
CA VAL A 190 22.78 7.16 -3.94
C VAL A 190 23.80 8.05 -3.23
N GLU A 191 23.41 8.75 -2.16
CA GLU A 191 24.28 9.67 -1.43
C GLU A 191 25.42 8.94 -0.70
N PHE A 192 25.12 7.86 0.00
CA PHE A 192 26.10 7.13 0.81
C PHE A 192 26.72 5.91 0.11
N GLY A 193 26.19 5.49 -1.01
CA GLY A 193 26.64 4.36 -1.82
C GLY A 193 26.32 2.98 -1.23
N SER A 194 26.20 2.83 0.09
CA SER A 194 25.84 1.56 0.73
C SER A 194 25.36 1.74 2.17
N ILE A 195 24.59 0.77 2.68
CA ILE A 195 24.12 0.73 4.08
C ILE A 195 25.32 0.77 5.07
N PRO A 196 26.39 -0.02 4.91
CA PRO A 196 27.52 0.07 5.82
C PRO A 196 28.19 1.45 5.86
N LYS A 197 28.23 2.17 4.73
CA LYS A 197 28.76 3.55 4.71
C LYS A 197 27.80 4.51 5.41
N LEU A 198 26.50 4.40 5.18
CA LEU A 198 25.46 5.20 5.84
C LEU A 198 25.48 5.01 7.36
N LEU A 199 25.68 3.78 7.85
CA LEU A 199 25.66 3.44 9.27
C LEU A 199 27.06 3.52 9.95
N ARG A 200 28.07 4.11 9.32
CA ARG A 200 29.38 4.32 9.97
C ARG A 200 29.28 5.30 11.14
N LEU A 201 30.11 5.11 12.15
CA LEU A 201 30.19 6.00 13.32
C LEU A 201 30.50 7.47 12.95
N ARG A 202 31.19 7.68 11.84
CA ARG A 202 31.51 9.03 11.34
C ARG A 202 30.36 9.71 10.58
N THR A 203 29.32 8.96 10.21
CA THR A 203 28.15 9.54 9.53
C THR A 203 27.35 10.34 10.55
N THR A 204 27.26 11.65 10.32
CA THR A 204 26.56 12.57 11.21
C THR A 204 25.09 12.65 10.86
N GLN A 205 24.25 12.98 11.84
CA GLN A 205 22.83 13.26 11.62
C GLN A 205 22.63 14.36 10.58
N LYS A 206 23.47 15.40 10.58
CA LYS A 206 23.42 16.49 9.60
C LYS A 206 23.62 15.99 8.16
N ALA A 207 24.54 15.04 7.95
CA ALA A 207 24.76 14.45 6.64
C ALA A 207 23.54 13.64 6.15
N VAL A 208 22.90 12.89 7.04
CA VAL A 208 21.69 12.13 6.69
C VAL A 208 20.51 13.07 6.41
N MET A 209 20.38 14.16 7.14
CA MET A 209 19.36 15.20 6.92
C MET A 209 19.55 15.98 5.61
N ALA A 210 20.74 15.96 5.01
CA ALA A 210 20.97 16.59 3.71
C ALA A 210 20.21 15.90 2.57
N VAL A 211 19.82 14.63 2.76
CA VAL A 211 19.00 13.89 1.79
C VAL A 211 17.57 14.42 1.83
N ARG A 212 17.03 14.72 0.65
CA ARG A 212 15.70 15.32 0.50
C ARG A 212 14.62 14.51 1.21
N GLY A 213 13.84 15.18 2.04
CA GLY A 213 12.71 14.58 2.77
C GLY A 213 13.10 13.90 4.09
N VAL A 214 14.40 13.78 4.42
CA VAL A 214 14.85 13.22 5.69
C VAL A 214 14.93 14.31 6.74
N GLY A 215 13.94 14.37 7.62
CA GLY A 215 13.93 15.27 8.78
C GLY A 215 14.71 14.70 9.97
N ARG A 216 14.86 15.53 11.02
CA ARG A 216 15.66 15.23 12.22
C ARG A 216 15.33 13.87 12.85
N GLN A 217 14.04 13.58 13.07
CA GLN A 217 13.61 12.32 13.69
C GLN A 217 13.96 11.11 12.83
N ARG A 218 13.69 11.17 11.51
CA ARG A 218 14.03 10.08 10.60
C ARG A 218 15.53 9.82 10.54
N ALA A 219 16.35 10.88 10.54
CA ALA A 219 17.79 10.73 10.55
C ALA A 219 18.27 10.05 11.84
N GLN A 220 17.66 10.34 12.99
CA GLN A 220 17.94 9.65 14.26
C GLN A 220 17.53 8.18 14.19
N ASP A 221 16.32 7.88 13.69
CA ASP A 221 15.81 6.51 13.59
C ASP A 221 16.65 5.66 12.62
N ILE A 222 17.13 6.24 11.51
CA ILE A 222 18.05 5.58 10.58
C ILE A 222 19.39 5.27 11.26
N LEU A 223 19.96 6.22 11.97
CA LEU A 223 21.24 6.03 12.62
C LEU A 223 21.16 5.09 13.84
N ALA A 224 19.98 4.98 14.48
CA ALA A 224 19.73 4.00 15.55
C ALA A 224 19.81 2.54 15.07
N LEU A 225 19.62 2.28 13.77
CA LEU A 225 19.85 0.94 13.20
C LEU A 225 21.29 0.45 13.46
N ARG A 226 22.25 1.35 13.52
CA ARG A 226 23.66 1.06 13.83
C ARG A 226 23.82 0.42 15.19
N ASP A 227 23.09 0.91 16.18
CA ASP A 227 23.21 0.47 17.57
C ASP A 227 22.48 -0.87 17.76
N ASN A 228 21.32 -1.03 17.13
CA ASN A 228 20.57 -2.30 17.11
C ASN A 228 21.34 -3.45 16.42
N LEU A 229 22.21 -3.15 15.44
CA LEU A 229 23.04 -4.15 14.78
C LEU A 229 24.23 -4.61 15.64
N LYS A 230 24.66 -3.81 16.62
CA LYS A 230 25.71 -4.18 17.56
C LYS A 230 25.22 -5.12 18.67
N ASP A 231 23.96 -4.94 19.08
CA ASP A 231 23.39 -5.67 20.21
C ASP A 231 22.85 -7.07 19.82
N ASN A 232 22.84 -7.41 18.53
CA ASN A 232 22.44 -8.72 18.05
C ASN A 232 23.52 -9.35 17.14
N PRO A 233 24.66 -9.81 17.72
CA PRO A 233 25.62 -10.59 16.94
C PRO A 233 24.91 -11.84 16.48
N LEU A 234 24.70 -11.98 15.16
CA LEU A 234 24.30 -13.24 14.55
C LEU A 234 25.27 -14.31 15.08
N LYS A 235 24.78 -15.17 15.95
CA LYS A 235 25.56 -16.35 16.42
C LYS A 235 25.84 -17.16 15.16
N ASN A 236 27.11 -17.17 14.77
CA ASN A 236 27.62 -18.11 13.79
C ASN A 236 27.33 -19.51 14.30
N THR A 237 26.41 -20.17 13.66
CA THR A 237 26.24 -21.63 13.69
C THR A 237 26.37 -22.15 12.29
#